data_40cffdd7548df7fd3e0d1e81e303b706
#
_entry.id   40cffdd7548df7fd3e0d1e81e303b706
#
_cell.length_a   1.000
_cell.length_b   1.000
_cell.length_c   1.000
_cell.angle_alpha   90.00
_cell.angle_beta   90.00
_cell.angle_gamma   90.00
#
_symmetry.space_group_name_H-M   'P 1'
#
loop_
_entity.id
_entity.type
_entity.pdbx_description
1 polymer ?
#
loop_
_entity_poly.entity_id
_entity_poly.type
_entity_poly.pdbx_seq_one_letter_code
_entity_poly.pdbx_strand_id
1 'polypeptide(L)'
;MQAISLTPALVGVLRFLARNPGATQRELAEAIGMPPSRLVAMADELERRGLVHRVRDEQDRRSHRITLTAAGEAELAVIGREAREHKSELLKALSAEEQNQLADLLQRIAAQQGLRPGIHPGLSRPSSGERSELLRKR
;
A
#
# COMPACT_ATOMS: atom_id res chain seq x y z
N MET A 1 20.99 -14.20 -4.09
CA MET A 1 20.26 -13.02 -3.58
C MET A 1 18.94 -13.52 -3.02
N GLN A 2 18.75 -13.44 -1.73
CA GLN A 2 17.46 -13.78 -1.14
C GLN A 2 16.48 -12.67 -1.53
N ALA A 3 15.36 -13.05 -2.17
CA ALA A 3 14.27 -12.14 -2.40
C ALA A 3 13.82 -11.57 -1.04
N ILE A 4 13.80 -10.27 -0.91
CA ILE A 4 13.33 -9.60 0.29
C ILE A 4 11.82 -9.88 0.37
N SER A 5 11.42 -10.79 1.24
CA SER A 5 10.01 -11.10 1.42
C SER A 5 9.32 -9.90 2.08
N LEU A 6 8.68 -9.05 1.27
CA LEU A 6 7.87 -7.95 1.73
C LEU A 6 6.42 -8.38 1.90
N THR A 7 5.82 -7.98 3.01
CA THR A 7 4.38 -8.17 3.19
C THR A 7 3.60 -7.26 2.23
N PRO A 8 2.38 -7.63 1.81
CA PRO A 8 1.53 -6.76 0.99
C PRO A 8 1.33 -5.35 1.58
N ALA A 9 1.35 -5.25 2.90
CA ALA A 9 1.26 -3.97 3.60
C ALA A 9 2.49 -3.09 3.34
N LEU A 10 3.70 -3.64 3.46
CA LEU A 10 4.94 -2.91 3.18
C LEU A 10 5.04 -2.51 1.71
N VAL A 11 4.64 -3.39 0.80
CA VAL A 11 4.54 -3.07 -0.64
C VAL A 11 3.56 -1.91 -0.89
N GLY A 12 2.43 -1.88 -0.18
CA GLY A 12 1.46 -0.78 -0.26
C GLY A 12 2.07 0.56 0.15
N VAL A 13 2.86 0.59 1.21
CA VAL A 13 3.59 1.80 1.65
C VAL A 13 4.59 2.25 0.58
N LEU A 14 5.40 1.35 0.05
CA LEU A 14 6.37 1.68 -1.01
C LEU A 14 5.67 2.23 -2.27
N ARG A 15 4.56 1.62 -2.69
CA ARG A 15 3.77 2.11 -3.83
C ARG A 15 3.20 3.50 -3.61
N PHE A 16 2.74 3.79 -2.39
CA PHE A 16 2.25 5.12 -2.06
C PHE A 16 3.38 6.14 -2.15
N LEU A 17 4.55 5.84 -1.59
CA LEU A 17 5.72 6.72 -1.63
C LEU A 17 6.24 6.98 -3.05
N ALA A 18 6.18 5.97 -3.92
CA ALA A 18 6.53 6.13 -5.33
C ALA A 18 5.64 7.16 -6.05
N ARG A 19 4.37 7.24 -5.67
CA ARG A 19 3.40 8.19 -6.24
C ARG A 19 3.42 9.55 -5.56
N ASN A 20 3.91 9.61 -4.33
CA ASN A 20 3.93 10.80 -3.47
C ASN A 20 5.32 10.99 -2.87
N PRO A 21 6.32 11.37 -3.70
CA PRO A 21 7.69 11.55 -3.23
C PRO A 21 7.74 12.63 -2.13
N GLY A 22 8.43 12.34 -1.04
CA GLY A 22 8.59 13.27 0.06
C GLY A 22 7.36 13.48 0.93
N ALA A 23 6.38 12.57 0.87
CA ALA A 23 5.25 12.58 1.79
C ALA A 23 5.73 12.45 3.24
N THR A 24 5.08 13.20 4.13
CA THR A 24 5.33 13.07 5.57
C THR A 24 4.73 11.77 6.10
N GLN A 25 5.25 11.28 7.21
CA GLN A 25 4.66 10.12 7.90
C GLN A 25 3.19 10.34 8.24
N ARG A 26 2.83 11.57 8.59
CA ARG A 26 1.45 11.94 8.89
C ARG A 26 0.54 11.85 7.67
N GLU A 27 0.94 12.47 6.55
CA GLU A 27 0.20 12.41 5.29
C GLU A 27 0.01 10.96 4.82
N LEU A 28 1.05 10.15 4.94
CA LEU A 28 0.99 8.73 4.60
C LEU A 28 0.01 7.97 5.50
N ALA A 29 0.07 8.19 6.83
CA ALA A 29 -0.84 7.54 7.78
C ALA A 29 -2.31 7.92 7.50
N GLU A 30 -2.58 9.20 7.27
CA GLU A 30 -3.92 9.72 6.96
C GLU A 30 -4.45 9.15 5.62
N ALA A 31 -3.62 9.16 4.57
CA ALA A 31 -4.01 8.67 3.24
C ALA A 31 -4.34 7.17 3.25
N ILE A 32 -3.55 6.37 3.97
CA ILE A 32 -3.73 4.92 4.08
C ILE A 32 -4.85 4.57 5.10
N GLY A 33 -5.16 5.48 6.03
CA GLY A 33 -6.09 5.22 7.13
C GLY A 33 -5.48 4.30 8.19
N MET A 34 -4.20 4.49 8.47
CA MET A 34 -3.43 3.68 9.41
C MET A 34 -3.11 4.49 10.68
N PRO A 35 -3.12 3.86 11.86
CA PRO A 35 -2.62 4.51 13.08
C PRO A 35 -1.16 4.93 12.92
N PRO A 36 -0.77 6.13 13.37
CA PRO A 36 0.60 6.63 13.25
C PRO A 36 1.66 5.69 13.82
N SER A 37 1.38 5.04 14.95
CA SER A 37 2.29 4.08 15.59
C SER A 37 2.61 2.88 14.71
N ARG A 38 1.62 2.38 13.98
CA ARG A 38 1.81 1.27 13.04
C ARG A 38 2.64 1.68 11.84
N LEU A 39 2.40 2.90 11.34
CA LEU A 39 3.19 3.44 10.23
C LEU A 39 4.65 3.62 10.63
N VAL A 40 4.93 4.14 11.83
CA VAL A 40 6.30 4.28 12.34
C VAL A 40 7.02 2.93 12.33
N ALA A 41 6.40 1.87 12.85
CA ALA A 41 6.98 0.54 12.85
C ALA A 41 7.27 0.00 11.43
N MET A 42 6.38 0.28 10.49
CA MET A 42 6.58 -0.11 9.08
C MET A 42 7.69 0.71 8.41
N ALA A 43 7.75 2.00 8.69
CA ALA A 43 8.82 2.87 8.19
C ALA A 43 10.18 2.46 8.74
N ASP A 44 10.26 2.10 10.04
CA ASP A 44 11.46 1.57 10.68
C ASP A 44 11.94 0.28 10.01
N GLU A 45 11.01 -0.63 9.70
CA GLU A 45 11.32 -1.87 9.00
C GLU A 45 11.84 -1.62 7.58
N LEU A 46 11.18 -0.73 6.83
CA LEU A 46 11.61 -0.39 5.46
C LEU A 46 12.96 0.34 5.44
N GLU A 47 13.21 1.22 6.42
CA GLU A 47 14.49 1.91 6.57
C GLU A 47 15.61 0.94 6.95
N ARG A 48 15.36 0.02 7.88
CA ARG A 48 16.30 -1.03 8.25
C ARG A 48 16.67 -1.93 7.07
N ARG A 49 15.76 -2.14 6.14
CA ARG A 49 15.99 -2.86 4.87
C ARG A 49 16.65 -2.01 3.79
N GLY A 50 16.86 -0.73 4.04
CA GLY A 50 17.47 0.20 3.09
C GLY A 50 16.58 0.59 1.91
N LEU A 51 15.26 0.37 2.01
CA LEU A 51 14.30 0.64 0.94
C LEU A 51 13.72 2.06 0.97
N VAL A 52 13.76 2.69 2.14
CA VAL A 52 13.38 4.09 2.35
C VAL A 52 14.41 4.77 3.24
N HIS A 53 14.42 6.08 3.22
CA HIS A 53 15.09 6.90 4.24
C HIS A 53 14.16 8.01 4.72
N ARG A 54 14.37 8.43 5.97
CA ARG A 54 13.60 9.49 6.60
C ARG A 54 14.47 10.73 6.75
N VAL A 55 13.92 11.86 6.36
CA VAL A 55 14.54 13.17 6.54
C VAL A 55 13.61 14.03 7.40
N ARG A 56 14.15 14.79 8.33
CA ARG A 56 13.35 15.76 9.09
C ARG A 56 12.74 16.76 8.13
N ASP A 57 11.46 17.07 8.35
CA ASP A 57 10.81 18.15 7.60
C ASP A 57 11.39 19.49 8.05
N GLU A 58 11.80 20.31 7.08
CA GLU A 58 12.33 21.65 7.37
C GLU A 58 11.27 22.59 7.92
N GLN A 59 10.01 22.38 7.57
CA GLN A 59 8.88 23.21 7.99
C GLN A 59 8.28 22.76 9.33
N ASP A 60 8.33 21.46 9.62
CA ASP A 60 7.87 20.89 10.90
C ASP A 60 8.90 19.89 11.43
N ARG A 61 9.73 20.34 12.39
CA ARG A 61 10.78 19.51 13.01
C ARG A 61 10.27 18.27 13.75
N ARG A 62 8.96 18.18 13.98
CA ARG A 62 8.32 17.00 14.59
C ARG A 62 7.89 15.98 13.56
N SER A 63 7.94 16.33 12.28
CA SER A 63 7.55 15.49 11.18
C SER A 63 8.78 14.96 10.43
N HIS A 64 8.65 13.77 9.85
CA HIS A 64 9.65 13.19 8.97
C HIS A 64 9.04 12.97 7.60
N ARG A 65 9.78 13.35 6.58
CA ARG A 65 9.49 12.97 5.19
C ARG A 65 10.11 11.62 4.91
N ILE A 66 9.39 10.79 4.19
CA ILE A 66 9.86 9.47 3.80
C ILE A 66 10.03 9.47 2.28
N THR A 67 11.19 9.00 1.83
CA THR A 67 11.50 8.86 0.41
C THR A 67 12.03 7.47 0.11
N LEU A 68 11.74 6.97 -1.09
CA LEU A 68 12.33 5.74 -1.58
C LEU A 68 13.83 5.94 -1.80
N THR A 69 14.59 4.90 -1.52
CA THR A 69 15.97 4.77 -1.99
C THR A 69 16.00 4.18 -3.39
N ALA A 70 17.15 4.23 -4.07
CA ALA A 70 17.33 3.52 -5.34
C ALA A 70 17.04 2.00 -5.20
N ALA A 71 17.38 1.40 -4.05
CA ALA A 71 17.05 0.01 -3.75
C ALA A 71 15.53 -0.19 -3.59
N GLY A 72 14.82 0.75 -2.98
CA GLY A 72 13.36 0.72 -2.86
C GLY A 72 12.65 0.81 -4.21
N GLU A 73 13.13 1.67 -5.10
CA GLU A 73 12.62 1.78 -6.47
C GLU A 73 12.86 0.49 -7.27
N ALA A 74 14.07 -0.08 -7.17
CA ALA A 74 14.42 -1.32 -7.83
C ALA A 74 13.55 -2.49 -7.34
N GLU A 75 13.33 -2.60 -6.03
CA GLU A 75 12.47 -3.62 -5.44
C GLU A 75 11.02 -3.49 -5.92
N LEU A 76 10.47 -2.27 -5.96
CA LEU A 76 9.14 -2.04 -6.53
C LEU A 76 9.05 -2.43 -8.01
N ALA A 77 10.09 -2.20 -8.78
CA ALA A 77 10.12 -2.59 -10.20
C ALA A 77 10.08 -4.13 -10.36
N VAL A 78 10.80 -4.86 -9.50
CA VAL A 78 10.77 -6.34 -9.46
C VAL A 78 9.36 -6.83 -9.11
N ILE A 79 8.80 -6.35 -8.00
CA ILE A 79 7.45 -6.71 -7.55
C ILE A 79 6.41 -6.39 -8.63
N GLY A 80 6.56 -5.25 -9.30
CA GLY A 80 5.67 -4.86 -10.39
C GLY A 80 5.71 -5.79 -11.60
N ARG A 81 6.89 -6.31 -11.96
CA ARG A 81 7.02 -7.32 -13.02
C ARG A 81 6.37 -8.63 -12.64
N GLU A 82 6.71 -9.15 -11.47
CA GLU A 82 6.13 -10.40 -10.95
C GLU A 82 4.60 -10.34 -10.87
N ALA A 83 4.06 -9.23 -10.39
CA ALA A 83 2.62 -9.01 -10.33
C ALA A 83 1.97 -8.99 -11.72
N ARG A 84 2.61 -8.37 -12.72
CA ARG A 84 2.10 -8.35 -14.11
C ARG A 84 2.16 -9.73 -14.74
N GLU A 85 3.25 -10.47 -14.55
CA GLU A 85 3.40 -11.83 -15.04
C GLU A 85 2.35 -12.75 -14.43
N HIS A 86 2.18 -12.69 -13.11
CA HIS A 86 1.14 -13.45 -12.41
C HIS A 86 -0.27 -13.09 -12.90
N LYS A 87 -0.56 -11.80 -13.04
CA LYS A 87 -1.84 -11.33 -13.59
C LYS A 87 -2.08 -11.86 -15.01
N SER A 88 -1.06 -11.77 -15.87
CA SER A 88 -1.14 -12.25 -17.25
C SER A 88 -1.44 -13.75 -17.31
N GLU A 89 -0.76 -14.54 -16.50
CA GLU A 89 -1.00 -15.97 -16.41
C GLU A 89 -2.40 -16.30 -15.86
N LEU A 90 -2.81 -15.61 -14.81
CA LEU A 90 -4.12 -15.80 -14.18
C LEU A 90 -5.28 -15.48 -15.11
N LEU A 91 -5.13 -14.47 -15.94
CA LEU A 91 -6.19 -13.95 -16.80
C LEU A 91 -6.06 -14.38 -18.27
N LYS A 92 -5.14 -15.29 -18.61
CA LYS A 92 -4.88 -15.68 -19.99
C LYS A 92 -6.07 -16.29 -20.74
N ALA A 93 -7.04 -16.86 -20.00
CA ALA A 93 -8.26 -17.42 -20.57
C ALA A 93 -9.29 -16.34 -20.97
N LEU A 94 -9.07 -15.07 -20.58
CA LEU A 94 -9.98 -13.96 -20.84
C LEU A 94 -9.44 -13.06 -21.94
N SER A 95 -10.32 -12.60 -22.82
CA SER A 95 -10.01 -11.53 -23.76
C SER A 95 -9.75 -10.21 -23.03
N ALA A 96 -9.16 -9.22 -23.71
CA ALA A 96 -8.92 -7.90 -23.14
C ALA A 96 -10.22 -7.23 -22.67
N GLU A 97 -11.31 -7.41 -23.41
CA GLU A 97 -12.63 -6.88 -23.05
C GLU A 97 -13.18 -7.55 -21.79
N GLU A 98 -13.10 -8.88 -21.71
CA GLU A 98 -13.52 -9.64 -20.53
C GLU A 98 -12.69 -9.29 -19.29
N GLN A 99 -11.38 -9.04 -19.45
CA GLN A 99 -10.53 -8.57 -18.35
C GLN A 99 -10.99 -7.18 -17.84
N ASN A 100 -11.37 -6.27 -18.73
CA ASN A 100 -11.90 -4.97 -18.35
C ASN A 100 -13.25 -5.10 -17.61
N GLN A 101 -14.14 -5.96 -18.11
CA GLN A 101 -15.42 -6.25 -17.45
C GLN A 101 -15.21 -6.83 -16.05
N LEU A 102 -14.28 -7.76 -15.89
CA LEU A 102 -13.93 -8.32 -14.59
C LEU A 102 -13.39 -7.25 -13.64
N ALA A 103 -12.51 -6.37 -14.13
CA ALA A 103 -11.97 -5.26 -13.34
C ALA A 103 -13.08 -4.33 -12.84
N ASP A 104 -14.02 -3.95 -13.71
CA ASP A 104 -15.15 -3.09 -13.35
C ASP A 104 -16.06 -3.76 -12.30
N LEU A 105 -16.36 -5.05 -12.45
CA LEU A 105 -17.15 -5.78 -11.47
C LEU A 105 -16.46 -5.87 -10.10
N LEU A 106 -15.16 -6.14 -10.09
CA LEU A 106 -14.38 -6.18 -8.85
C LEU A 106 -14.30 -4.80 -8.18
N GLN A 107 -14.18 -3.72 -8.95
CA GLN A 107 -14.20 -2.36 -8.42
C GLN A 107 -15.53 -2.01 -7.76
N ARG A 108 -16.64 -2.44 -8.35
CA ARG A 108 -17.99 -2.24 -7.77
C ARG A 108 -18.14 -2.97 -6.44
N ILE A 109 -17.66 -4.20 -6.35
CA ILE A 109 -17.63 -4.97 -5.10
C ILE A 109 -16.74 -4.28 -4.07
N ALA A 110 -15.55 -3.85 -4.46
CA ALA A 110 -14.61 -3.16 -3.58
C ALA A 110 -15.21 -1.85 -3.01
N ALA A 111 -15.87 -1.07 -3.85
CA ALA A 111 -16.55 0.16 -3.44
C ALA A 111 -17.68 -0.13 -2.43
N GLN A 112 -18.49 -1.16 -2.67
CA GLN A 112 -19.54 -1.59 -1.74
C GLN A 112 -18.97 -2.02 -0.38
N GLN A 113 -17.79 -2.63 -0.38
CA GLN A 113 -17.10 -3.04 0.85
C GLN A 113 -16.32 -1.89 1.53
N GLY A 114 -16.39 -0.68 0.99
CA GLY A 114 -15.68 0.48 1.52
C GLY A 114 -14.16 0.39 1.38
N LEU A 115 -13.65 -0.42 0.45
CA LEU A 115 -12.22 -0.53 0.18
C LEU A 115 -11.71 0.72 -0.53
N ARG A 116 -10.60 1.26 -0.06
CA ARG A 116 -9.97 2.43 -0.69
C ARG A 116 -9.21 2.01 -1.95
N PRO A 117 -9.39 2.71 -3.09
CA PRO A 117 -8.65 2.42 -4.31
C PRO A 117 -7.14 2.43 -4.12
N GLY A 118 -6.45 1.39 -4.59
CA GLY A 118 -5.00 1.29 -4.53
C GLY A 118 -4.40 1.03 -3.15
N ILE A 119 -5.23 0.81 -2.12
CA ILE A 119 -4.78 0.51 -0.76
C ILE A 119 -5.15 -0.92 -0.41
N HIS A 120 -4.15 -1.70 0.00
CA HIS A 120 -4.40 -3.08 0.43
C HIS A 120 -5.26 -3.10 1.70
N PRO A 121 -6.34 -3.91 1.77
CA PRO A 121 -7.25 -3.95 2.92
C PRO A 121 -6.57 -4.24 4.26
N GLY A 122 -5.45 -4.95 4.26
CA GLY A 122 -4.66 -5.20 5.45
C GLY A 122 -3.96 -3.98 6.04
N LEU A 123 -3.90 -2.85 5.30
CA LEU A 123 -3.36 -1.58 5.79
C LEU A 123 -4.39 -0.77 6.58
N SER A 124 -5.62 -0.75 6.10
CA SER A 124 -6.74 -0.10 6.75
C SER A 124 -7.55 -1.14 7.52
N ARG A 125 -7.14 -1.50 8.74
CA ARG A 125 -8.05 -2.22 9.65
C ARG A 125 -9.07 -1.21 10.17
N PRO A 126 -10.38 -1.47 10.01
CA PRO A 126 -11.37 -0.72 10.75
C PRO A 126 -11.06 -0.85 12.25
N SER A 127 -11.14 0.26 12.97
CA SER A 127 -11.05 0.24 14.43
C SER A 127 -12.08 -0.75 14.97
N SER A 128 -11.75 -1.44 16.05
CA SER A 128 -12.59 -2.51 16.64
C SER A 128 -14.04 -2.07 16.96
N GLY A 129 -14.31 -0.75 17.00
CA GLY A 129 -15.63 -0.17 17.19
C GLY A 129 -16.56 -0.27 15.97
N GLU A 130 -16.04 -0.15 14.75
CA GLU A 130 -16.86 -0.19 13.53
C GLU A 130 -17.35 -1.61 13.19
N ARG A 131 -16.62 -2.64 13.60
CA ARG A 131 -17.06 -4.04 13.44
C ARG A 131 -18.32 -4.36 14.24
N SER A 132 -18.46 -3.79 15.43
CA SER A 132 -19.62 -4.04 16.29
C SER A 132 -20.89 -3.38 15.77
N GLU A 133 -20.76 -2.29 15.04
CA GLU A 133 -21.89 -1.55 14.48
C GLU A 133 -22.44 -2.19 13.20
N LEU A 134 -21.55 -2.74 12.36
CA LEU A 134 -21.93 -3.48 11.16
C LEU A 134 -22.63 -4.82 11.47
N LEU A 135 -22.30 -5.46 12.59
CA LEU A 135 -22.93 -6.71 13.03
C LEU A 135 -24.27 -6.49 13.74
N ARG A 136 -24.57 -5.27 14.22
CA ARG A 136 -25.84 -4.92 14.85
C ARG A 136 -26.94 -4.49 13.88
N LYS A 137 -26.62 -4.28 12.60
CA LYS A 137 -27.58 -3.86 11.55
C LYS A 137 -28.00 -4.99 10.62
N ARG A 138 -27.82 -6.25 11.02
CA ARG A 138 -28.38 -7.42 10.33
C ARG A 138 -29.49 -8.06 11.14
#